data_8473ce75f303319ff328dfd5353c4ccf
#
_entry.id   8473ce75f303319ff328dfd5353c4ccf
#
_cell.length_a   1.000
_cell.length_b   1.000
_cell.length_c   1.000
_cell.angle_alpha   90.00
_cell.angle_beta   90.00
_cell.angle_gamma   90.00
#
_symmetry.space_group_name_H-M   'P 1'
#
loop_
_entity.id
_entity.type
_entity.pdbx_description
1 polymer ?
#
loop_
_entity_poly.entity_id
_entity_poly.type
_entity_poly.pdbx_seq_one_letter_code
_entity_poly.pdbx_strand_id
1 'polypeptide(L)'
;MIKKLSDEIVTSKDGQYSSWSKYKYADLFPSLDLLTMLWSSKLRVGLKELQVTMNYHNVEEYSGDFDAYLRNDQIDEAISYCFNDIESTEELLNRCKGDIDLRLAIENEYKIKALNKDGVNLGMEII
;
A
#
# COMPACT_ATOMS: atom_id res chain seq x y z
N MET A 1 -3.69 22.15 6.18
CA MET A 1 -2.77 21.81 5.06
C MET A 1 -2.87 20.33 4.68
N ILE A 2 -2.67 19.39 5.59
CA ILE A 2 -2.73 17.93 5.30
C ILE A 2 -4.09 17.49 4.75
N LYS A 3 -5.20 17.93 5.35
CA LYS A 3 -6.54 17.58 4.87
C LYS A 3 -6.77 18.03 3.41
N LYS A 4 -6.40 19.28 3.08
CA LYS A 4 -6.55 19.81 1.72
C LYS A 4 -5.77 18.96 0.70
N LEU A 5 -4.55 18.55 1.04
CA LEU A 5 -3.71 17.69 0.22
C LEU A 5 -4.35 16.30 0.02
N SER A 6 -4.86 15.71 1.10
CA SER A 6 -5.56 14.44 1.06
C SER A 6 -6.81 14.51 0.17
N ASP A 7 -7.62 15.56 0.32
CA ASP A 7 -8.81 15.76 -0.50
C ASP A 7 -8.46 15.91 -1.99
N GLU A 8 -7.38 16.64 -2.31
CA GLU A 8 -6.89 16.78 -3.68
C GLU A 8 -6.45 15.43 -4.29
N ILE A 9 -5.76 14.59 -3.52
CA ILE A 9 -5.32 13.26 -3.97
C ILE A 9 -6.52 12.35 -4.22
N VAL A 10 -7.47 12.31 -3.29
CA VAL A 10 -8.64 11.42 -3.36
C VAL A 10 -9.60 11.83 -4.47
N THR A 11 -9.80 13.13 -4.69
CA THR A 11 -10.74 13.65 -5.70
C THR A 11 -10.15 13.84 -7.08
N SER A 12 -8.84 13.62 -7.24
CA SER A 12 -8.15 13.78 -8.52
C SER A 12 -8.68 12.80 -9.58
N LYS A 13 -9.09 13.35 -10.73
CA LYS A 13 -9.55 12.56 -11.88
C LYS A 13 -8.42 11.80 -12.59
N ASP A 14 -7.19 12.22 -12.39
CA ASP A 14 -6.00 11.64 -13.03
C ASP A 14 -5.47 10.38 -12.31
N GLY A 15 -6.15 9.96 -11.25
CA GLY A 15 -5.72 8.86 -10.39
C GLY A 15 -4.69 9.27 -9.34
N GLN A 16 -4.58 8.48 -8.29
CA GLN A 16 -3.76 8.76 -7.11
C GLN A 16 -2.28 9.00 -7.44
N TYR A 17 -1.73 8.28 -8.43
CA TYR A 17 -0.32 8.37 -8.78
C TYR A 17 0.06 9.70 -9.44
N SER A 18 -0.76 10.23 -10.33
CA SER A 18 -0.42 11.48 -11.00
C SER A 18 -0.48 12.68 -10.06
N SER A 19 -1.40 12.66 -9.10
CA SER A 19 -1.49 13.69 -8.07
C SER A 19 -0.34 13.65 -7.09
N TRP A 20 0.05 12.44 -6.64
CA TRP A 20 1.17 12.25 -5.73
C TRP A 20 2.51 12.67 -6.35
N SER A 21 2.76 12.34 -7.60
CA SER A 21 4.01 12.68 -8.30
C SER A 21 4.21 14.18 -8.50
N LYS A 22 3.14 14.98 -8.41
CA LYS A 22 3.21 16.45 -8.47
C LYS A 22 3.75 17.08 -7.19
N TYR A 23 3.81 16.35 -6.09
CA TYR A 23 4.30 16.90 -4.84
C TYR A 23 5.81 16.82 -4.75
N LYS A 24 6.42 17.96 -4.42
CA LYS A 24 7.88 18.14 -4.29
C LYS A 24 8.55 17.11 -3.38
N TYR A 25 7.81 16.53 -2.45
CA TYR A 25 8.33 15.64 -1.43
C TYR A 25 7.90 14.18 -1.59
N ALA A 26 7.33 13.82 -2.73
CA ALA A 26 6.87 12.45 -2.99
C ALA A 26 8.00 11.41 -2.92
N ASP A 27 9.21 11.80 -3.32
CA ASP A 27 10.39 10.91 -3.39
C ASP A 27 11.42 11.19 -2.26
N LEU A 28 10.99 11.77 -1.13
CA LEU A 28 11.89 12.08 -0.01
C LEU A 28 12.58 10.86 0.58
N PHE A 29 11.92 9.71 0.55
CA PHE A 29 12.46 8.45 1.05
C PHE A 29 11.94 7.28 0.23
N PRO A 30 12.69 6.17 0.19
CA PRO A 30 12.24 4.96 -0.47
C PRO A 30 10.92 4.47 0.15
N SER A 31 9.95 4.15 -0.67
CA SER A 31 8.70 3.54 -0.24
C SER A 31 8.45 2.25 -1.01
N LEU A 32 7.87 1.26 -0.34
CA LEU A 32 7.46 0.00 -0.92
C LEU A 32 5.94 -0.08 -0.88
N ASP A 33 5.33 -0.19 -2.04
CA ASP A 33 3.92 -0.46 -2.20
C ASP A 33 3.71 -1.94 -2.53
N LEU A 34 3.33 -2.73 -1.53
CA LEU A 34 3.14 -4.18 -1.68
C LEU A 34 2.04 -4.51 -2.69
N LEU A 35 1.00 -3.70 -2.77
CA LEU A 35 -0.08 -3.90 -3.73
C LEU A 35 0.44 -3.78 -5.17
N THR A 36 1.20 -2.74 -5.45
CA THR A 36 1.78 -2.51 -6.78
C THR A 36 2.84 -3.55 -7.13
N MET A 37 3.63 -3.99 -6.13
CA MET A 37 4.65 -5.01 -6.32
C MET A 37 4.06 -6.39 -6.65
N LEU A 38 3.00 -6.79 -5.96
CA LEU A 38 2.42 -8.14 -6.06
C LEU A 38 1.39 -8.25 -7.18
N TRP A 39 0.61 -7.19 -7.38
CA TRP A 39 -0.45 -7.14 -8.37
C TRP A 39 -0.27 -5.93 -9.27
N SER A 40 -0.75 -6.03 -10.48
CA SER A 40 -0.74 -4.86 -11.37
C SER A 40 -1.64 -3.75 -10.81
N SER A 41 -1.34 -2.51 -11.14
CA SER A 41 -2.18 -1.35 -10.77
C SER A 41 -3.65 -1.45 -11.22
N LYS A 42 -3.96 -2.43 -12.07
CA LYS A 42 -5.32 -2.70 -12.55
C LYS A 42 -6.11 -3.63 -11.64
N LEU A 43 -5.45 -4.43 -10.82
CA LEU A 43 -6.09 -5.35 -9.89
C LEU A 43 -6.17 -4.70 -8.52
N ARG A 44 -7.37 -4.39 -8.06
CA ARG A 44 -7.62 -3.83 -6.73
C ARG A 44 -8.01 -4.96 -5.79
N VAL A 45 -7.12 -5.25 -4.86
CA VAL A 45 -7.35 -6.22 -3.78
C VAL A 45 -7.39 -5.45 -2.47
N GLY A 46 -8.45 -5.61 -1.69
CA GLY A 46 -8.58 -4.98 -0.39
C GLY A 46 -7.72 -5.65 0.68
N LEU A 47 -7.26 -4.90 1.69
CA LEU A 47 -6.47 -5.46 2.78
C LEU A 47 -7.20 -6.59 3.51
N LYS A 48 -8.51 -6.48 3.71
CA LYS A 48 -9.33 -7.52 4.33
C LYS A 48 -9.37 -8.82 3.52
N GLU A 49 -9.47 -8.70 2.20
CA GLU A 49 -9.39 -9.85 1.30
C GLU A 49 -8.02 -10.54 1.38
N LEU A 50 -6.95 -9.76 1.50
CA LEU A 50 -5.61 -10.28 1.73
C LEU A 50 -5.48 -10.97 3.09
N GLN A 51 -6.01 -10.38 4.15
CA GLN A 51 -6.03 -10.97 5.49
C GLN A 51 -6.71 -12.35 5.47
N VAL A 52 -7.86 -12.47 4.81
CA VAL A 52 -8.57 -13.75 4.65
C VAL A 52 -7.72 -14.74 3.83
N THR A 53 -7.17 -14.31 2.71
CA THR A 53 -6.34 -15.17 1.83
C THR A 53 -5.08 -15.66 2.54
N MET A 54 -4.45 -14.83 3.37
CA MET A 54 -3.31 -15.19 4.19
C MET A 54 -3.65 -16.09 5.37
N ASN A 55 -4.92 -16.30 5.65
CA ASN A 55 -5.39 -16.91 6.88
C ASN A 55 -4.87 -16.16 8.13
N TYR A 56 -4.97 -14.84 8.10
CA TYR A 56 -4.55 -13.99 9.20
C TYR A 56 -5.42 -14.23 10.43
N HIS A 57 -4.82 -14.29 11.60
CA HIS A 57 -5.49 -14.76 12.84
C HIS A 57 -6.56 -13.79 13.35
N ASN A 58 -6.51 -12.52 12.98
CA ASN A 58 -7.39 -11.48 13.49
C ASN A 58 -7.90 -10.56 12.36
N VAL A 59 -8.90 -11.04 11.61
CA VAL A 59 -9.57 -10.23 10.58
C VAL A 59 -10.65 -9.40 11.25
N GLU A 60 -10.41 -8.10 11.38
CA GLU A 60 -11.35 -7.15 11.98
C GLU A 60 -12.00 -6.26 10.91
N GLU A 61 -13.25 -5.90 11.12
CA GLU A 61 -13.93 -4.86 10.38
C GLU A 61 -14.24 -3.68 11.30
N TYR A 62 -14.01 -2.47 10.80
CA TYR A 62 -14.40 -1.28 11.55
C TYR A 62 -15.91 -1.14 11.54
N SER A 63 -16.51 -1.10 12.73
CA SER A 63 -17.97 -1.01 12.89
C SER A 63 -18.52 0.41 12.76
N GLY A 64 -17.63 1.42 12.73
CA GLY A 64 -17.99 2.82 12.64
C GLY A 64 -18.27 3.29 11.19
N ASP A 65 -18.89 4.46 11.09
CA ASP A 65 -19.09 5.15 9.81
C ASP A 65 -17.82 5.92 9.44
N PHE A 66 -17.20 5.58 8.29
CA PHE A 66 -15.99 6.25 7.79
C PHE A 66 -16.23 7.70 7.39
N ASP A 67 -17.46 8.09 7.08
CA ASP A 67 -17.83 9.44 6.66
C ASP A 67 -18.27 10.32 7.83
N ALA A 68 -18.47 9.75 9.03
CA ALA A 68 -18.84 10.48 10.23
C ALA A 68 -17.63 11.00 11.01
N TYR A 69 -17.85 12.05 11.80
CA TYR A 69 -16.84 12.50 12.76
C TYR A 69 -16.63 11.45 13.84
N LEU A 70 -15.35 11.12 14.12
CA LEU A 70 -14.98 10.22 15.19
C LEU A 70 -15.30 10.83 16.56
N ARG A 71 -16.12 10.15 17.34
CA ARG A 71 -16.43 10.55 18.72
C ARG A 71 -15.32 10.09 19.66
N ASN A 72 -15.20 10.78 20.80
CA ASN A 72 -14.16 10.47 21.78
C ASN A 72 -14.23 9.03 22.31
N ASP A 73 -15.44 8.47 22.44
CA ASP A 73 -15.65 7.08 22.87
C ASP A 73 -15.27 6.02 21.82
N GLN A 74 -15.02 6.43 20.58
CA GLN A 74 -14.64 5.55 19.46
C GLN A 74 -13.14 5.61 19.13
N ILE A 75 -12.38 6.51 19.75
CA ILE A 75 -10.97 6.73 19.42
C ILE A 75 -10.15 5.46 19.67
N ASP A 76 -10.32 4.81 20.81
CA ASP A 76 -9.55 3.62 21.17
C ASP A 76 -9.84 2.45 20.23
N GLU A 77 -11.10 2.28 19.82
CA GLU A 77 -11.50 1.28 18.82
C GLU A 77 -10.86 1.56 17.45
N ALA A 78 -10.89 2.82 17.01
CA ALA A 78 -10.28 3.23 15.74
C ALA A 78 -8.75 3.03 15.75
N ILE A 79 -8.09 3.32 16.86
CA ILE A 79 -6.65 3.08 17.04
C ILE A 79 -6.34 1.58 16.98
N SER A 80 -7.10 0.76 17.70
CA SER A 80 -6.94 -0.71 17.70
C SER A 80 -7.09 -1.27 16.29
N TYR A 81 -8.10 -0.82 15.56
CA TYR A 81 -8.32 -1.19 14.17
C TYR A 81 -7.14 -0.81 13.26
N CYS A 82 -6.60 0.40 13.41
CA CYS A 82 -5.41 0.84 12.67
C CYS A 82 -4.19 -0.03 12.98
N PHE A 83 -3.97 -0.39 14.24
CA PHE A 83 -2.87 -1.29 14.61
C PHE A 83 -3.02 -2.66 13.98
N ASN A 84 -4.22 -3.24 13.96
CA ASN A 84 -4.48 -4.52 13.29
C ASN A 84 -4.17 -4.45 11.79
N ASP A 85 -4.50 -3.36 11.13
CA ASP A 85 -4.17 -3.15 9.71
C ASP A 85 -2.65 -3.04 9.48
N ILE A 86 -1.92 -2.40 10.38
CA ILE A 86 -0.46 -2.31 10.33
C ILE A 86 0.19 -3.68 10.54
N GLU A 87 -0.22 -4.42 11.57
CA GLU A 87 0.30 -5.75 11.88
C GLU A 87 0.06 -6.75 10.75
N SER A 88 -1.13 -6.73 10.16
CA SER A 88 -1.44 -7.58 9.01
C SER A 88 -0.65 -7.20 7.75
N THR A 89 -0.34 -5.93 7.56
CA THR A 89 0.53 -5.46 6.49
C THR A 89 1.99 -5.90 6.72
N GLU A 90 2.46 -5.87 7.96
CA GLU A 90 3.78 -6.40 8.33
C GLU A 90 3.86 -7.91 8.10
N GLU A 91 2.82 -8.66 8.43
CA GLU A 91 2.74 -10.10 8.12
C GLU A 91 2.83 -10.36 6.61
N LEU A 92 2.11 -9.57 5.80
CA LEU A 92 2.21 -9.65 4.34
C LEU A 92 3.63 -9.34 3.85
N LEU A 93 4.25 -8.29 4.38
CA LEU A 93 5.64 -7.93 4.07
C LEU A 93 6.59 -9.10 4.36
N ASN A 94 6.43 -9.75 5.51
CA ASN A 94 7.25 -10.88 5.92
C ASN A 94 7.10 -12.09 4.97
N ARG A 95 5.90 -12.34 4.47
CA ARG A 95 5.63 -13.41 3.48
C ARG A 95 6.21 -13.09 2.11
N CYS A 96 6.35 -11.83 1.77
CA CYS A 96 6.86 -11.36 0.47
C CYS A 96 8.37 -11.10 0.46
N LYS A 97 9.12 -11.46 1.49
CA LYS A 97 10.58 -11.22 1.55
C LYS A 97 11.33 -11.76 0.34
N GLY A 98 11.00 -12.95 -0.13
CA GLY A 98 11.62 -13.53 -1.32
C GLY A 98 11.40 -12.69 -2.59
N ASP A 99 10.20 -12.14 -2.76
CA ASP A 99 9.87 -11.26 -3.89
C ASP A 99 10.62 -9.92 -3.81
N ILE A 100 10.81 -9.41 -2.60
CA ILE A 100 11.58 -8.18 -2.35
C ILE A 100 13.05 -8.41 -2.65
N ASP A 101 13.64 -9.48 -2.12
CA ASP A 101 15.04 -9.83 -2.31
C ASP A 101 15.36 -10.04 -3.80
N LEU A 102 14.47 -10.70 -4.53
CA LEU A 102 14.59 -10.87 -5.98
C LEU A 102 14.64 -9.52 -6.71
N ARG A 103 13.73 -8.58 -6.36
CA ARG A 103 13.68 -7.26 -6.98
C ARG A 103 14.91 -6.42 -6.66
N LEU A 104 15.40 -6.48 -5.43
CA LEU A 104 16.64 -5.81 -5.04
C LEU A 104 17.86 -6.37 -5.79
N ALA A 105 17.91 -7.69 -6.01
CA ALA A 105 18.96 -8.32 -6.82
C ALA A 105 18.89 -7.84 -8.28
N ILE A 106 17.68 -7.76 -8.85
CA ILE A 106 17.46 -7.26 -10.22
C ILE A 106 17.86 -5.77 -10.33
N GLU A 107 17.48 -4.93 -9.35
CA GLU A 107 17.92 -3.52 -9.32
C GLU A 107 19.44 -3.41 -9.35
N ASN A 108 20.10 -4.29 -8.60
CA ASN A 108 21.55 -4.28 -8.48
C ASN A 108 22.26 -4.73 -9.77
N GLU A 109 21.72 -5.75 -10.43
CA GLU A 109 22.29 -6.34 -11.64
C GLU A 109 22.02 -5.47 -12.88
N TYR A 110 20.77 -5.09 -13.09
CA TYR A 110 20.33 -4.39 -14.30
C TYR A 110 20.31 -2.88 -14.19
N LYS A 111 20.54 -2.31 -13.00
CA LYS A 111 20.52 -0.86 -12.72
C LYS A 111 19.18 -0.18 -13.06
N ILE A 112 18.09 -0.89 -12.85
CA ILE A 112 16.71 -0.42 -13.06
C ILE A 112 15.98 -0.31 -11.72
N LYS A 113 14.88 0.45 -11.68
CA LYS A 113 14.00 0.49 -10.49
C LYS A 113 12.99 -0.66 -10.59
N ALA A 114 13.12 -1.68 -9.73
CA ALA A 114 12.31 -2.89 -9.76
C ALA A 114 11.32 -3.02 -8.59
N LEU A 115 11.61 -2.38 -7.46
CA LEU A 115 10.97 -2.67 -6.18
C LEU A 115 9.44 -2.53 -6.20
N ASN A 116 8.90 -1.50 -6.85
CA ASN A 116 7.46 -1.25 -6.96
C ASN A 116 6.87 -1.68 -8.32
N LYS A 117 7.50 -2.60 -9.02
CA LYS A 117 7.00 -3.16 -10.29
C LYS A 117 6.42 -4.55 -10.09
N ASP A 118 5.26 -4.78 -10.71
CA ASP A 118 4.73 -6.13 -10.83
C ASP A 118 5.60 -7.01 -11.75
N GLY A 119 5.38 -8.33 -11.69
CA GLY A 119 6.20 -9.27 -12.43
C GLY A 119 6.19 -9.08 -13.94
N VAL A 120 5.08 -8.64 -14.52
CA VAL A 120 4.94 -8.40 -15.97
C VAL A 120 5.75 -7.20 -16.40
N ASN A 121 5.57 -6.07 -15.71
CA ASN A 121 6.29 -4.82 -16.01
C ASN A 121 7.79 -4.99 -15.76
N LEU A 122 8.18 -5.75 -14.74
CA LEU A 122 9.56 -6.06 -14.47
C LEU A 122 10.18 -6.90 -15.58
N GLY A 123 9.49 -7.95 -16.02
CA GLY A 123 9.93 -8.80 -17.14
C GLY A 123 10.12 -8.00 -18.44
N MET A 124 9.19 -7.11 -18.76
CA MET A 124 9.29 -6.26 -19.96
C MET A 124 10.49 -5.30 -19.92
N GLU A 125 10.90 -4.86 -18.74
CA GLU A 125 12.01 -3.91 -18.61
C GLU A 125 13.38 -4.57 -18.66
N ILE A 126 13.46 -5.86 -18.27
CA ILE A 126 14.70 -6.65 -18.36
C ILE A 126 15.01 -7.07 -19.79
N ILE A 127 13.99 -7.32 -20.58
CA ILE A 127 14.12 -7.73 -21.98
C ILE A 127 14.49 -6.52 -22.86
#